data_ce627035db46798c39738ca6e3e2c993
#
_entry.id   ce627035db46798c39738ca6e3e2c993
#
_cell.length_a   1.000
_cell.length_b   1.000
_cell.length_c   1.000
_cell.angle_alpha   90.00
_cell.angle_beta   90.00
_cell.angle_gamma   90.00
#
_symmetry.space_group_name_H-M   'P 1'
#
loop_
_entity.id
_entity.type
_entity.pdbx_description
1 polymer ?
#
loop_
_entity_poly.entity_id
_entity_poly.type
_entity_poly.pdbx_seq_one_letter_code
_entity_poly.pdbx_strand_id
1 'polypeptide(L)'
;MKKIVVGLAVMLGFCTCAHQPSGTLDVNKALDYCAEQTQRTLAELKTDSGIDYTMMPRNIMTDEHHWNCRKATKEEWCAGFWPGVLWYDYEYTKDKQIQEEAEKFTNSLEFLSKTPAFDHD
;
A
#
# COMPACT_ATOMS: atom_id res chain seq x y z
N MET A 1 53.65 50.06 -28.53
CA MET A 1 53.55 48.95 -27.59
C MET A 1 52.18 48.98 -26.95
N LYS A 2 51.20 48.10 -27.39
CA LYS A 2 49.82 48.05 -26.90
C LYS A 2 49.74 46.99 -25.82
N LYS A 3 49.39 47.37 -24.59
CA LYS A 3 49.17 46.45 -23.49
C LYS A 3 47.75 45.86 -23.59
N ILE A 4 47.66 44.54 -23.74
CA ILE A 4 46.38 43.80 -23.71
C ILE A 4 46.14 43.44 -22.25
N VAL A 5 45.07 43.96 -21.68
CA VAL A 5 44.57 43.54 -20.34
C VAL A 5 43.57 42.43 -20.57
N VAL A 6 43.92 41.19 -20.15
CA VAL A 6 43.03 40.07 -20.16
C VAL A 6 42.24 40.07 -18.84
N GLY A 7 40.95 40.40 -18.91
CA GLY A 7 40.05 40.33 -17.77
C GLY A 7 39.58 38.90 -17.53
N LEU A 8 39.95 38.31 -16.38
CA LEU A 8 39.50 37.02 -15.93
C LEU A 8 38.09 37.18 -15.28
N ALA A 9 37.08 36.82 -16.00
CA ALA A 9 35.71 36.77 -15.45
C ALA A 9 35.53 35.47 -14.63
N VAL A 10 35.48 35.62 -13.30
CA VAL A 10 35.15 34.51 -12.39
C VAL A 10 33.59 34.35 -12.39
N MET A 11 33.11 33.32 -13.05
CA MET A 11 31.72 32.89 -12.97
C MET A 11 31.50 32.18 -11.64
N LEU A 12 30.97 32.88 -10.64
CA LEU A 12 30.43 32.30 -9.42
C LEU A 12 29.09 31.63 -9.78
N GLY A 13 29.13 30.31 -9.98
CA GLY A 13 27.95 29.49 -10.12
C GLY A 13 27.21 29.43 -8.78
N PHE A 14 26.16 30.20 -8.63
CA PHE A 14 25.19 30.00 -7.54
C PHE A 14 24.40 28.71 -7.81
N CYS A 15 24.78 27.65 -7.10
CA CYS A 15 23.98 26.44 -7.03
C CYS A 15 22.75 26.77 -6.16
N THR A 16 21.69 27.29 -6.77
CA THR A 16 20.38 27.44 -6.12
C THR A 16 19.80 26.04 -5.98
N CYS A 17 19.97 25.44 -4.80
CA CYS A 17 19.10 24.33 -4.40
C CYS A 17 17.66 24.85 -4.43
N ALA A 18 16.93 24.52 -5.49
CA ALA A 18 15.51 24.76 -5.54
C ALA A 18 14.88 23.98 -4.38
N HIS A 19 14.52 24.68 -3.32
CA HIS A 19 13.71 24.16 -2.23
C HIS A 19 12.35 23.80 -2.86
N GLN A 20 12.12 22.51 -3.13
CA GLN A 20 10.78 22.06 -3.49
C GLN A 20 9.88 22.40 -2.30
N PRO A 21 8.78 23.13 -2.51
CA PRO A 21 7.83 23.33 -1.43
C PRO A 21 7.38 21.97 -0.96
N SER A 22 7.61 21.65 0.30
CA SER A 22 7.06 20.47 0.95
C SER A 22 5.53 20.64 0.88
N GLY A 23 4.92 20.01 -0.12
CA GLY A 23 3.47 19.95 -0.21
C GLY A 23 2.96 19.34 1.07
N THR A 24 2.12 20.02 1.82
CA THR A 24 1.45 19.46 2.98
C THR A 24 0.65 18.25 2.51
N LEU A 25 0.91 17.08 3.09
CA LEU A 25 0.15 15.87 2.79
C LEU A 25 -1.32 16.13 3.15
N ASP A 26 -2.19 16.03 2.14
CA ASP A 26 -3.63 16.01 2.37
C ASP A 26 -4.02 14.59 2.80
N VAL A 27 -4.15 14.42 4.11
CA VAL A 27 -4.43 13.12 4.73
C VAL A 27 -5.77 12.56 4.26
N ASN A 28 -6.81 13.40 4.16
CA ASN A 28 -8.13 12.95 3.72
C ASN A 28 -8.08 12.41 2.29
N LYS A 29 -7.46 13.18 1.39
CA LYS A 29 -7.29 12.73 0.00
C LYS A 29 -6.49 11.44 -0.10
N ALA A 30 -5.48 11.24 0.75
CA ALA A 30 -4.71 10.01 0.78
C ALA A 30 -5.56 8.83 1.28
N LEU A 31 -6.38 9.03 2.30
CA LEU A 31 -7.28 8.00 2.83
C LEU A 31 -8.40 7.66 1.84
N ASP A 32 -8.98 8.67 1.16
CA ASP A 32 -9.97 8.45 0.09
C ASP A 32 -9.37 7.56 -1.02
N TYR A 33 -8.12 7.85 -1.43
CA TYR A 33 -7.41 7.02 -2.40
C TYR A 33 -7.20 5.58 -1.89
N CYS A 34 -6.83 5.40 -0.61
CA CYS A 34 -6.68 4.07 -0.03
C CYS A 34 -8.02 3.30 -0.04
N ALA A 35 -9.13 3.94 0.35
CA ALA A 35 -10.45 3.33 0.31
C ALA A 35 -10.85 2.92 -1.12
N GLU A 36 -10.58 3.76 -2.12
CA GLU A 36 -10.80 3.41 -3.52
C GLU A 36 -9.98 2.19 -3.96
N GLN A 37 -8.70 2.09 -3.55
CA GLN A 37 -7.86 0.92 -3.86
C GLN A 37 -8.37 -0.35 -3.15
N THR A 38 -8.87 -0.23 -1.93
CA THR A 38 -9.48 -1.35 -1.20
C THR A 38 -10.70 -1.90 -1.96
N GLN A 39 -11.59 -1.04 -2.43
CA GLN A 39 -12.75 -1.43 -3.23
C GLN A 39 -12.35 -2.11 -4.55
N ARG A 40 -11.35 -1.58 -5.24
CA ARG A 40 -10.81 -2.18 -6.46
C ARG A 40 -10.24 -3.58 -6.20
N THR A 41 -9.51 -3.74 -5.10
CA THR A 41 -8.94 -5.04 -4.71
C THR A 41 -10.06 -6.04 -4.42
N LEU A 42 -11.08 -5.67 -3.65
CA LEU A 42 -12.24 -6.54 -3.40
C LEU A 42 -12.96 -6.95 -4.68
N ALA A 43 -13.11 -6.01 -5.63
CA ALA A 43 -13.72 -6.31 -6.93
C ALA A 43 -12.87 -7.31 -7.74
N GLU A 44 -11.55 -7.21 -7.70
CA GLU A 44 -10.63 -8.13 -8.37
C GLU A 44 -10.65 -9.54 -7.73
N LEU A 45 -10.76 -9.62 -6.40
CA LEU A 45 -10.82 -10.91 -5.69
C LEU A 45 -12.14 -11.66 -5.93
N LYS A 46 -13.16 -10.97 -6.45
CA LYS A 46 -14.48 -11.55 -6.67
C LYS A 46 -14.51 -12.36 -7.96
N THR A 47 -14.78 -13.65 -7.83
CA THR A 47 -15.02 -14.57 -8.95
C THR A 47 -16.52 -14.82 -9.14
N ASP A 48 -16.90 -15.59 -10.17
CA ASP A 48 -18.27 -16.02 -10.40
C ASP A 48 -18.86 -16.83 -9.21
N SER A 49 -18.00 -17.50 -8.44
CA SER A 49 -18.37 -18.26 -7.23
C SER A 49 -18.29 -17.43 -5.94
N GLY A 50 -17.91 -16.15 -6.03
CA GLY A 50 -17.69 -15.26 -4.89
C GLY A 50 -16.22 -15.08 -4.55
N ILE A 51 -15.93 -14.55 -3.35
CA ILE A 51 -14.58 -14.37 -2.85
C ILE A 51 -14.13 -15.59 -2.05
N ASP A 52 -12.95 -16.11 -2.36
CA ASP A 52 -12.29 -17.11 -1.50
C ASP A 52 -11.52 -16.40 -0.38
N TYR A 53 -12.15 -16.33 0.79
CA TYR A 53 -11.59 -15.65 1.98
C TYR A 53 -10.34 -16.34 2.57
N THR A 54 -9.93 -17.49 2.06
CA THR A 54 -8.68 -18.14 2.45
C THR A 54 -7.49 -17.65 1.61
N MET A 55 -7.76 -16.92 0.54
CA MET A 55 -6.74 -16.37 -0.37
C MET A 55 -6.52 -14.89 -0.09
N MET A 56 -5.30 -14.54 0.32
CA MET A 56 -4.93 -13.17 0.68
C MET A 56 -4.17 -12.49 -0.46
N PRO A 57 -4.54 -11.27 -0.88
CA PRO A 57 -3.75 -10.48 -1.81
C PRO A 57 -2.41 -10.13 -1.14
N ARG A 58 -1.31 -10.48 -1.76
CA ARG A 58 0.02 -10.32 -1.18
C ARG A 58 0.83 -9.21 -1.83
N ASN A 59 0.97 -9.29 -3.14
CA ASN A 59 1.75 -8.31 -3.92
C ASN A 59 1.29 -8.32 -5.38
N ILE A 60 1.63 -7.26 -6.09
CA ILE A 60 1.49 -7.19 -7.55
C ILE A 60 2.87 -7.42 -8.14
N MET A 61 3.01 -8.40 -9.03
CA MET A 61 4.27 -8.67 -9.72
C MET A 61 4.55 -7.59 -10.77
N THR A 62 5.82 -7.35 -11.07
CA THR A 62 6.27 -6.19 -11.87
C THR A 62 5.61 -6.09 -13.25
N ASP A 63 5.28 -7.22 -13.87
CA ASP A 63 4.71 -7.30 -15.21
C ASP A 63 3.22 -7.68 -15.21
N GLU A 64 2.63 -7.83 -14.03
CA GLU A 64 1.24 -8.19 -13.85
C GLU A 64 0.48 -7.02 -13.22
N HIS A 65 -0.71 -6.74 -13.71
CA HIS A 65 -1.60 -5.74 -13.15
C HIS A 65 -2.63 -6.35 -12.18
N HIS A 66 -2.37 -7.58 -11.71
CA HIS A 66 -3.25 -8.37 -10.87
C HIS A 66 -2.58 -8.77 -9.56
N TRP A 67 -3.40 -8.97 -8.55
CA TRP A 67 -2.93 -9.45 -7.26
C TRP A 67 -2.41 -10.89 -7.35
N ASN A 68 -1.19 -11.11 -6.90
CA ASN A 68 -0.69 -12.45 -6.58
C ASN A 68 -1.26 -12.84 -5.21
N CYS A 69 -2.35 -13.62 -5.22
CA CYS A 69 -2.99 -14.09 -4.01
C CYS A 69 -2.33 -15.36 -3.48
N ARG A 70 -2.18 -15.45 -2.16
CA ARG A 70 -1.64 -16.62 -1.49
C ARG A 70 -2.61 -17.15 -0.45
N LYS A 71 -2.66 -18.49 -0.35
CA LYS A 71 -3.46 -19.13 0.68
C LYS A 71 -2.87 -18.83 2.05
N ALA A 72 -3.71 -18.40 2.98
CA ALA A 72 -3.32 -18.19 4.36
C ALA A 72 -2.90 -19.53 4.98
N THR A 73 -1.66 -19.62 5.44
CA THR A 73 -1.11 -20.76 6.19
C THR A 73 -0.32 -20.23 7.38
N LYS A 74 0.11 -21.09 8.26
CA LYS A 74 0.94 -20.70 9.42
C LYS A 74 2.33 -20.18 9.03
N GLU A 75 2.79 -20.46 7.81
CA GLU A 75 4.06 -20.00 7.25
C GLU A 75 3.92 -18.65 6.51
N GLU A 76 2.69 -18.22 6.20
CA GLU A 76 2.43 -16.94 5.53
C GLU A 76 2.23 -15.82 6.56
N TRP A 77 3.33 -15.29 7.08
CA TRP A 77 3.37 -14.26 8.12
C TRP A 77 2.57 -12.99 7.78
N CYS A 78 2.40 -12.68 6.48
CA CYS A 78 1.65 -11.50 6.04
C CYS A 78 0.13 -11.74 5.88
N ALA A 79 -0.39 -12.92 6.22
CA ALA A 79 -1.81 -13.25 6.00
C ALA A 79 -2.78 -12.30 6.72
N GLY A 80 -2.37 -11.72 7.86
CA GLY A 80 -3.17 -10.77 8.63
C GLY A 80 -3.20 -9.34 8.07
N PHE A 81 -2.37 -8.98 7.11
CA PHE A 81 -2.27 -7.61 6.63
C PHE A 81 -3.52 -7.17 5.87
N TRP A 82 -4.04 -8.03 5.00
CA TRP A 82 -5.22 -7.68 4.22
C TRP A 82 -6.47 -7.42 5.09
N PRO A 83 -6.89 -8.32 5.99
CA PRO A 83 -7.98 -7.98 6.91
C PRO A 83 -7.68 -6.75 7.76
N GLY A 84 -6.41 -6.49 8.14
CA GLY A 84 -6.01 -5.27 8.83
C GLY A 84 -6.27 -4.01 8.00
N VAL A 85 -5.97 -4.03 6.70
CA VAL A 85 -6.26 -2.92 5.78
C VAL A 85 -7.77 -2.68 5.70
N LEU A 86 -8.59 -3.73 5.60
CA LEU A 86 -10.05 -3.62 5.57
C LEU A 86 -10.61 -3.01 6.86
N TRP A 87 -10.07 -3.37 8.02
CA TRP A 87 -10.47 -2.77 9.30
C TRP A 87 -10.11 -1.29 9.39
N TYR A 88 -8.94 -0.86 8.89
CA TYR A 88 -8.58 0.56 8.81
C TYR A 88 -9.48 1.33 7.85
N ASP A 89 -9.81 0.73 6.70
CA ASP A 89 -10.76 1.33 5.75
C ASP A 89 -12.14 1.51 6.39
N TYR A 90 -12.65 0.48 7.08
CA TYR A 90 -13.89 0.60 7.84
C TYR A 90 -13.82 1.70 8.92
N GLU A 91 -12.71 1.82 9.64
CA GLU A 91 -12.57 2.87 10.64
C GLU A 91 -12.62 4.27 10.02
N TYR A 92 -12.12 4.43 8.82
CA TYR A 92 -12.19 5.69 8.08
C TYR A 92 -13.56 5.95 7.47
N THR A 93 -14.07 4.99 6.68
CA THR A 93 -15.28 5.16 5.86
C THR A 93 -16.58 4.90 6.62
N LYS A 94 -16.54 4.06 7.67
CA LYS A 94 -17.71 3.48 8.36
C LYS A 94 -18.64 2.68 7.44
N ASP A 95 -18.11 2.21 6.31
CA ASP A 95 -18.85 1.40 5.35
C ASP A 95 -19.09 -0.01 5.91
N LYS A 96 -20.37 -0.37 6.05
CA LYS A 96 -20.79 -1.66 6.58
C LYS A 96 -20.41 -2.84 5.68
N GLN A 97 -20.32 -2.64 4.38
CA GLN A 97 -19.87 -3.69 3.45
C GLN A 97 -18.39 -4.01 3.67
N ILE A 98 -17.57 -2.98 3.88
CA ILE A 98 -16.15 -3.16 4.23
C ILE A 98 -16.01 -3.87 5.58
N GLN A 99 -16.83 -3.54 6.57
CA GLN A 99 -16.84 -4.24 7.85
C GLN A 99 -17.12 -5.74 7.67
N GLU A 100 -18.16 -6.08 6.91
CA GLU A 100 -18.52 -7.48 6.64
C GLU A 100 -17.40 -8.25 5.94
N GLU A 101 -16.73 -7.63 4.97
CA GLU A 101 -15.58 -8.24 4.29
C GLU A 101 -14.39 -8.41 5.26
N ALA A 102 -14.10 -7.40 6.10
CA ALA A 102 -13.07 -7.49 7.13
C ALA A 102 -13.33 -8.64 8.11
N GLU A 103 -14.57 -8.82 8.56
CA GLU A 103 -14.97 -9.91 9.44
C GLU A 103 -14.78 -11.27 8.79
N LYS A 104 -15.18 -11.45 7.53
CA LYS A 104 -15.04 -12.73 6.79
C LYS A 104 -13.56 -13.10 6.61
N PHE A 105 -12.72 -12.17 6.18
CA PHE A 105 -11.28 -12.40 6.06
C PHE A 105 -10.63 -12.67 7.41
N THR A 106 -11.00 -11.94 8.46
CA THR A 106 -10.48 -12.17 9.83
C THR A 106 -10.87 -13.57 10.32
N ASN A 107 -12.14 -13.96 10.16
CA ASN A 107 -12.63 -15.25 10.60
C ASN A 107 -11.95 -16.40 9.85
N SER A 108 -11.57 -16.22 8.60
CA SER A 108 -10.83 -17.23 7.83
C SER A 108 -9.46 -17.54 8.43
N LEU A 109 -8.91 -16.66 9.26
CA LEU A 109 -7.63 -16.82 9.96
C LEU A 109 -7.74 -17.44 11.35
N GLU A 110 -8.96 -17.81 11.83
CA GLU A 110 -9.17 -18.37 13.18
C GLU A 110 -8.28 -19.58 13.45
N PHE A 111 -7.98 -20.39 12.42
CA PHE A 111 -7.10 -21.57 12.56
C PHE A 111 -5.70 -21.20 13.07
N LEU A 112 -5.19 -19.99 12.80
CA LEU A 112 -3.88 -19.54 13.27
C LEU A 112 -3.81 -19.44 14.79
N SER A 113 -4.93 -19.10 15.44
CA SER A 113 -5.00 -19.01 16.91
C SER A 113 -4.81 -20.36 17.61
N LYS A 114 -5.03 -21.45 16.88
CA LYS A 114 -4.95 -22.85 17.37
C LYS A 114 -3.73 -23.59 16.84
N THR A 115 -2.97 -22.95 15.95
CA THR A 115 -1.82 -23.59 15.28
C THR A 115 -0.53 -22.92 15.76
N PRO A 116 0.38 -23.65 16.45
CA PRO A 116 1.64 -23.05 16.84
C PRO A 116 2.42 -22.60 15.61
N ALA A 117 2.78 -21.33 15.57
CA ALA A 117 3.74 -20.79 14.63
C ALA A 117 5.05 -20.52 15.37
N PHE A 118 6.17 -20.78 14.71
CA PHE A 118 7.50 -20.53 15.27
C PHE A 118 8.12 -19.25 14.73
N ASP A 119 7.33 -18.47 14.02
CA ASP A 119 7.74 -17.16 13.54
C ASP A 119 7.35 -16.12 14.59
N HIS A 120 8.24 -15.17 14.81
CA HIS A 120 8.11 -14.12 15.84
C HIS A 120 8.01 -12.74 15.21
N ASP A 121 7.78 -12.66 13.89
CA ASP A 121 7.49 -11.41 13.17
C ASP A 121 6.02 -11.01 13.29
#